data_0b28148bc38efca351790d32324d7996
#
_entry.id   0b28148bc38efca351790d32324d7996
#
_cell.length_a   1.000
_cell.length_b   1.000
_cell.length_c   1.000
_cell.angle_alpha   90.00
_cell.angle_beta   90.00
_cell.angle_gamma   90.00
#
_symmetry.space_group_name_H-M   'P 1'
#
loop_
_entity.id
_entity.type
_entity.pdbx_description
1 polymer ?
#
loop_
_entity_poly.entity_id
_entity_poly.type
_entity_poly.pdbx_seq_one_letter_code
_entity_poly.pdbx_strand_id
1 'polypeptide(L)'
;MNIYGGYYKQDDIKEIVDYAAARHITIIPEIEMPGHSDEVVYAYPELSCTGKPYTQSDLCVGKEQTYTFMENVLKEVMQLFPSKYIHIGGDEAERRTWKTCPDCQRVMKDYHLKDVAELQSHFTHRIERFLNDNGRKLLGWDEIMEGTLAPNAAVMSWRGTEAGLTAAKSGHHVVMAPQEFCYLNMYQDDPMTEPKAQGGYTRLEKTYNYDPIPAAYKGTSLEKYIDGVQGCVWTEFIEKPDHLEYMIYPRLLALAETGWTKQRTGYADFRQRVITATDALKRAGYNAFDIRKEKGARPESRSIVQHEGLGKPVTYLGRYAEKYRAEGDSTLTNGLCGDWGYLEGRWQGFIDSTGVDVIVDMGKVTDIKDVEANFMHQLEAVIYVPNTITLLVSKDGKKFTTIDKTLPGIKTDSDYLVYPYRWKGSVRARYVRLKATSREPDAWIFTDEIIINKK
;
A
#
# COMPACT_ATOMS: atom_id res chain seq x y z
N MET A 1 -11.71 -15.18 24.94
CA MET A 1 -11.20 -14.05 24.17
C MET A 1 -10.74 -13.01 25.17
N ASN A 2 -9.44 -12.75 25.30
CA ASN A 2 -8.98 -11.66 26.14
C ASN A 2 -9.34 -10.36 25.41
N ILE A 3 -10.29 -9.61 25.97
CA ILE A 3 -10.61 -8.28 25.45
C ILE A 3 -9.46 -7.36 25.90
N TYR A 4 -8.58 -7.03 24.97
CA TYR A 4 -7.57 -6.00 25.15
C TYR A 4 -8.12 -4.70 24.58
N GLY A 5 -8.17 -3.66 25.38
CA GLY A 5 -8.66 -2.35 24.97
C GLY A 5 -8.25 -1.27 25.96
N GLY A 6 -8.20 -0.04 25.49
CA GLY A 6 -7.87 1.11 26.31
C GLY A 6 -8.03 2.41 25.52
N TYR A 7 -7.95 3.53 26.21
CA TYR A 7 -7.91 4.86 25.61
C TYR A 7 -7.08 5.80 26.48
N TYR A 8 -6.51 6.81 25.87
CA TYR A 8 -5.79 7.84 26.58
C TYR A 8 -6.75 8.82 27.27
N LYS A 9 -6.47 9.15 28.52
CA LYS A 9 -7.12 10.28 29.20
C LYS A 9 -6.43 11.58 28.79
N GLN A 10 -7.10 12.71 29.00
CA GLN A 10 -6.52 14.01 28.67
C GLN A 10 -5.17 14.25 29.38
N ASP A 11 -5.02 13.77 30.61
CA ASP A 11 -3.76 13.92 31.35
C ASP A 11 -2.64 13.05 30.77
N ASP A 12 -2.95 11.85 30.27
CA ASP A 12 -1.98 11.01 29.55
C ASP A 12 -1.50 11.72 28.27
N ILE A 13 -2.41 12.35 27.54
CA ILE A 13 -2.07 13.15 26.34
C ILE A 13 -1.16 14.33 26.68
N LYS A 14 -1.47 15.07 27.76
CA LYS A 14 -0.61 16.18 28.20
C LYS A 14 0.80 15.70 28.55
N GLU A 15 0.91 14.57 29.27
CA GLU A 15 2.21 13.95 29.61
C GLU A 15 2.98 13.59 28.33
N ILE A 16 2.33 12.96 27.34
CA ILE A 16 2.95 12.60 26.05
C ILE A 16 3.43 13.87 25.31
N VAL A 17 2.60 14.91 25.25
CA VAL A 17 2.93 16.17 24.57
C VAL A 17 4.13 16.85 25.26
N ASP A 18 4.14 16.94 26.59
CA ASP A 18 5.23 17.53 27.36
C ASP A 18 6.53 16.72 27.23
N TYR A 19 6.43 15.39 27.27
CA TYR A 19 7.57 14.50 27.06
C TYR A 19 8.21 14.67 25.68
N ALA A 20 7.36 14.79 24.64
CA ALA A 20 7.81 15.03 23.27
C ALA A 20 8.42 16.44 23.11
N ALA A 21 7.76 17.47 23.65
CA ALA A 21 8.23 18.85 23.59
C ALA A 21 9.61 19.04 24.22
N ALA A 22 9.87 18.37 25.37
CA ALA A 22 11.19 18.38 26.03
C ALA A 22 12.29 17.76 25.13
N ARG A 23 11.92 17.06 24.06
CA ARG A 23 12.81 16.45 23.05
C ARG A 23 12.74 17.14 21.70
N HIS A 24 12.11 18.31 21.63
CA HIS A 24 11.89 19.06 20.40
C HIS A 24 11.06 18.30 19.35
N ILE A 25 10.15 17.44 19.80
CA ILE A 25 9.23 16.69 18.95
C ILE A 25 7.83 17.30 19.09
N THR A 26 7.22 17.66 17.98
CA THR A 26 5.83 18.10 17.94
C THR A 26 4.91 16.92 17.69
N ILE A 27 3.93 16.71 18.57
CA ILE A 27 2.86 15.74 18.32
C ILE A 27 1.79 16.40 17.48
N ILE A 28 1.52 15.85 16.30
CA ILE A 28 0.41 16.25 15.43
C ILE A 28 -0.69 15.20 15.62
N PRO A 29 -1.86 15.57 16.14
CA PRO A 29 -2.97 14.63 16.28
C PRO A 29 -3.60 14.36 14.92
N GLU A 30 -4.00 13.13 14.69
CA GLU A 30 -4.84 12.71 13.58
C GLU A 30 -6.22 12.32 14.10
N ILE A 31 -7.24 12.97 13.56
CA ILE A 31 -8.65 12.70 13.86
C ILE A 31 -9.33 12.37 12.54
N GLU A 32 -9.57 11.12 12.32
CA GLU A 32 -10.05 10.60 11.06
C GLU A 32 -11.45 11.08 10.70
N MET A 33 -11.60 11.63 9.49
CA MET A 33 -12.87 12.08 8.92
C MET A 33 -12.72 12.32 7.40
N PRO A 34 -13.73 12.02 6.58
CA PRO A 34 -15.02 11.42 6.91
C PRO A 34 -15.03 9.90 6.87
N GLY A 35 -13.99 9.25 6.33
CA GLY A 35 -13.77 7.80 6.32
C GLY A 35 -13.27 7.28 7.66
N HIS A 36 -12.97 5.98 7.73
CA HIS A 36 -12.41 5.31 8.93
C HIS A 36 -13.10 5.70 10.25
N SER A 37 -14.42 5.92 10.20
CA SER A 37 -15.23 6.42 11.30
C SER A 37 -16.21 5.36 11.85
N ASP A 38 -15.88 4.07 11.70
CA ASP A 38 -16.75 2.96 12.13
C ASP A 38 -17.16 3.06 13.58
N GLU A 39 -16.23 3.36 14.49
CA GLU A 39 -16.48 3.48 15.92
C GLU A 39 -17.40 4.68 16.22
N VAL A 40 -17.21 5.77 15.49
CA VAL A 40 -18.04 6.98 15.64
C VAL A 40 -19.46 6.69 15.18
N VAL A 41 -19.65 6.12 14.01
CA VAL A 41 -20.99 5.81 13.48
C VAL A 41 -21.65 4.63 14.20
N TYR A 42 -20.86 3.78 14.86
CA TYR A 42 -21.38 2.78 15.78
C TYR A 42 -21.95 3.42 17.06
N ALA A 43 -21.18 4.32 17.68
CA ALA A 43 -21.58 5.00 18.92
C ALA A 43 -22.67 6.06 18.70
N TYR A 44 -22.64 6.73 17.53
CA TYR A 44 -23.54 7.80 17.13
C TYR A 44 -24.12 7.52 15.74
N PRO A 45 -25.02 6.54 15.59
CA PRO A 45 -25.55 6.11 14.29
C PRO A 45 -26.24 7.25 13.50
N GLU A 46 -26.75 8.28 14.19
CA GLU A 46 -27.34 9.46 13.58
C GLU A 46 -26.38 10.28 12.73
N LEU A 47 -25.07 10.12 12.93
CA LEU A 47 -24.03 10.76 12.11
C LEU A 47 -23.78 10.01 10.79
N SER A 48 -24.33 8.81 10.62
CA SER A 48 -24.26 8.04 9.38
C SER A 48 -25.39 8.41 8.41
N CYS A 49 -25.23 8.08 7.12
CA CYS A 49 -26.30 8.25 6.12
C CYS A 49 -27.48 7.33 6.37
N THR A 50 -27.24 6.16 6.93
CA THR A 50 -28.26 5.13 7.14
C THR A 50 -28.98 5.24 8.48
N GLY A 51 -28.39 5.93 9.44
CA GLY A 51 -28.88 5.99 10.82
C GLY A 51 -28.75 4.65 11.57
N LYS A 52 -27.92 3.72 11.05
CA LYS A 52 -27.75 2.37 11.61
C LYS A 52 -26.27 2.06 11.81
N PRO A 53 -25.88 1.44 12.94
CA PRO A 53 -24.50 1.01 13.16
C PRO A 53 -24.09 -0.10 12.18
N TYR A 54 -22.80 -0.21 11.90
CA TYR A 54 -22.16 -1.26 11.05
C TYR A 54 -22.70 -1.34 9.61
N THR A 55 -23.25 -0.25 9.07
CA THR A 55 -23.75 -0.24 7.68
C THR A 55 -22.89 0.57 6.74
N GLN A 56 -21.99 1.36 7.28
CA GLN A 56 -20.99 2.17 6.56
C GLN A 56 -19.89 2.60 7.53
N SER A 57 -18.72 2.91 6.98
CA SER A 57 -17.56 3.44 7.71
C SER A 57 -17.45 4.97 7.66
N ASP A 58 -18.23 5.62 6.77
CA ASP A 58 -18.14 7.06 6.54
C ASP A 58 -19.15 7.85 7.35
N LEU A 59 -18.75 9.03 7.79
CA LEU A 59 -19.69 10.05 8.30
C LEU A 59 -20.61 10.56 7.17
N CYS A 60 -21.85 10.95 7.52
CA CYS A 60 -22.75 11.61 6.60
C CYS A 60 -22.40 13.10 6.47
N VAL A 61 -21.65 13.44 5.43
CA VAL A 61 -21.20 14.82 5.19
C VAL A 61 -22.32 15.77 4.68
N GLY A 62 -23.53 15.26 4.46
CA GLY A 62 -24.72 16.05 4.15
C GLY A 62 -25.46 16.61 5.37
N LYS A 63 -25.13 16.15 6.58
CA LYS A 63 -25.80 16.53 7.83
C LYS A 63 -25.03 17.61 8.58
N GLU A 64 -25.71 18.67 8.99
CA GLU A 64 -25.11 19.72 9.82
C GLU A 64 -24.62 19.21 11.18
N GLN A 65 -25.33 18.22 11.73
CA GLN A 65 -24.96 17.58 12.99
C GLN A 65 -23.55 16.94 12.94
N THR A 66 -23.14 16.39 11.79
CA THR A 66 -21.79 15.84 11.57
C THR A 66 -20.74 16.92 11.77
N TYR A 67 -20.92 18.09 11.18
CA TYR A 67 -20.00 19.21 11.33
C TYR A 67 -19.92 19.70 12.78
N THR A 68 -21.07 19.89 13.42
CA THR A 68 -21.13 20.32 14.82
C THR A 68 -20.40 19.32 15.73
N PHE A 69 -20.57 18.02 15.50
CA PHE A 69 -19.90 16.99 16.25
C PHE A 69 -18.39 17.05 16.06
N MET A 70 -17.91 17.07 14.80
CA MET A 70 -16.47 17.09 14.50
C MET A 70 -15.81 18.40 14.95
N GLU A 71 -16.47 19.54 14.81
CA GLU A 71 -15.99 20.82 15.34
C GLU A 71 -15.82 20.80 16.87
N ASN A 72 -16.70 20.13 17.58
CA ASN A 72 -16.58 19.97 19.04
C ASN A 72 -15.40 19.05 19.42
N VAL A 73 -15.23 17.93 18.70
CA VAL A 73 -14.05 17.05 18.87
C VAL A 73 -12.76 17.83 18.61
N LEU A 74 -12.70 18.56 17.49
CA LEU A 74 -11.52 19.35 17.13
C LEU A 74 -11.23 20.48 18.12
N LYS A 75 -12.24 21.10 18.75
CA LYS A 75 -12.02 22.08 19.84
C LYS A 75 -11.28 21.47 21.02
N GLU A 76 -11.69 20.27 21.45
CA GLU A 76 -11.03 19.56 22.54
C GLU A 76 -9.61 19.15 22.17
N VAL A 77 -9.40 18.59 20.98
CA VAL A 77 -8.11 18.23 20.44
C VAL A 77 -7.15 19.41 20.40
N MET A 78 -7.60 20.58 19.92
CA MET A 78 -6.79 21.80 19.87
C MET A 78 -6.39 22.34 21.25
N GLN A 79 -7.12 22.00 22.32
CA GLN A 79 -6.74 22.36 23.70
C GLN A 79 -5.62 21.44 24.23
N LEU A 80 -5.58 20.19 23.78
CA LEU A 80 -4.62 19.20 24.22
C LEU A 80 -3.30 19.24 23.42
N PHE A 81 -3.37 19.55 22.14
CA PHE A 81 -2.24 19.53 21.22
C PHE A 81 -1.88 20.95 20.74
N PRO A 82 -0.67 21.44 21.05
CA PRO A 82 -0.23 22.78 20.64
C PRO A 82 0.24 22.86 19.19
N SER A 83 0.23 21.74 18.44
CA SER A 83 0.71 21.67 17.06
C SER A 83 0.00 22.64 16.14
N LYS A 84 0.74 23.22 15.20
CA LYS A 84 0.19 24.08 14.16
C LYS A 84 -0.76 23.34 13.21
N TYR A 85 -0.46 22.09 12.95
CA TYR A 85 -1.26 21.22 12.10
C TYR A 85 -2.16 20.30 12.92
N ILE A 86 -3.36 20.09 12.41
CA ILE A 86 -4.26 19.01 12.81
C ILE A 86 -4.45 18.14 11.57
N HIS A 87 -4.11 16.86 11.67
CA HIS A 87 -4.36 15.90 10.61
C HIS A 87 -5.79 15.40 10.69
N ILE A 88 -6.50 15.38 9.58
CA ILE A 88 -7.92 14.98 9.53
C ILE A 88 -8.11 13.61 8.86
N GLY A 89 -7.04 12.89 8.52
CA GLY A 89 -7.12 11.71 7.68
C GLY A 89 -7.58 12.06 6.26
N GLY A 90 -8.79 11.71 5.93
CA GLY A 90 -9.43 12.03 4.64
C GLY A 90 -9.30 10.94 3.60
N ASP A 91 -8.58 9.87 3.93
CA ASP A 91 -8.32 8.72 3.09
C ASP A 91 -9.47 7.70 3.07
N GLU A 92 -9.47 6.91 2.02
CA GLU A 92 -10.28 5.70 1.82
C GLU A 92 -11.78 5.81 2.13
N ALA A 93 -12.37 7.01 2.09
CA ALA A 93 -13.82 7.16 2.23
C ALA A 93 -14.55 6.40 1.11
N GLU A 94 -15.40 5.45 1.48
CA GLU A 94 -16.15 4.62 0.52
C GLU A 94 -17.12 5.44 -0.35
N ARG A 95 -17.72 6.49 0.21
CA ARG A 95 -18.65 7.41 -0.46
C ARG A 95 -19.88 6.76 -1.10
N ARG A 96 -20.02 5.43 -0.94
CA ARG A 96 -21.08 4.66 -1.60
C ARG A 96 -22.48 5.13 -1.18
N THR A 97 -22.67 5.28 0.14
CA THR A 97 -23.96 5.71 0.71
C THR A 97 -24.30 7.16 0.38
N TRP A 98 -23.32 8.02 0.16
CA TRP A 98 -23.56 9.44 -0.20
C TRP A 98 -24.27 9.59 -1.54
N LYS A 99 -24.08 8.65 -2.46
CA LYS A 99 -24.73 8.67 -3.80
C LYS A 99 -26.25 8.58 -3.74
N THR A 100 -26.79 8.06 -2.64
CA THR A 100 -28.25 7.85 -2.47
C THR A 100 -28.81 8.52 -1.22
N CYS A 101 -27.98 9.05 -0.34
CA CYS A 101 -28.39 9.74 0.88
C CYS A 101 -29.09 11.07 0.55
N PRO A 102 -30.33 11.31 1.00
CA PRO A 102 -31.06 12.56 0.70
C PRO A 102 -30.30 13.81 1.18
N ASP A 103 -29.67 13.77 2.36
CA ASP A 103 -28.93 14.92 2.89
C ASP A 103 -27.69 15.22 2.05
N CYS A 104 -26.92 14.20 1.66
CA CYS A 104 -25.76 14.35 0.80
C CYS A 104 -26.16 14.88 -0.59
N GLN A 105 -27.24 14.34 -1.18
CA GLN A 105 -27.75 14.79 -2.48
C GLN A 105 -28.30 16.21 -2.43
N ARG A 106 -28.91 16.62 -1.31
CA ARG A 106 -29.34 18.01 -1.09
C ARG A 106 -28.13 18.94 -1.11
N VAL A 107 -27.06 18.65 -0.35
CA VAL A 107 -25.84 19.47 -0.33
C VAL A 107 -25.21 19.52 -1.72
N MET A 108 -25.10 18.38 -2.42
CA MET A 108 -24.57 18.37 -3.78
C MET A 108 -25.35 19.28 -4.72
N LYS A 109 -26.69 19.27 -4.63
CA LYS A 109 -27.57 20.16 -5.43
C LYS A 109 -27.39 21.61 -5.06
N ASP A 110 -27.44 21.94 -3.75
CA ASP A 110 -27.40 23.30 -3.25
C ASP A 110 -26.08 24.02 -3.57
N TYR A 111 -24.98 23.27 -3.58
CA TYR A 111 -23.63 23.79 -3.88
C TYR A 111 -23.13 23.43 -5.31
N HIS A 112 -24.00 22.87 -6.17
CA HIS A 112 -23.68 22.50 -7.56
C HIS A 112 -22.48 21.59 -7.70
N LEU A 113 -22.30 20.63 -6.75
CA LEU A 113 -21.23 19.67 -6.76
C LEU A 113 -21.52 18.56 -7.76
N LYS A 114 -20.52 18.20 -8.58
CA LYS A 114 -20.67 17.26 -9.70
C LYS A 114 -20.76 15.81 -9.27
N ASP A 115 -20.00 15.45 -8.22
CA ASP A 115 -19.87 14.09 -7.75
C ASP A 115 -19.54 14.02 -6.24
N VAL A 116 -19.40 12.82 -5.72
CA VAL A 116 -19.10 12.59 -4.30
C VAL A 116 -17.67 12.96 -3.91
N ALA A 117 -16.73 13.10 -4.86
CA ALA A 117 -15.40 13.61 -4.57
C ALA A 117 -15.44 15.11 -4.29
N GLU A 118 -16.22 15.89 -5.07
CA GLU A 118 -16.48 17.30 -4.78
C GLU A 118 -17.27 17.48 -3.47
N LEU A 119 -18.13 16.52 -3.10
CA LEU A 119 -18.82 16.55 -1.82
C LEU A 119 -17.85 16.35 -0.64
N GLN A 120 -16.88 15.44 -0.75
CA GLN A 120 -15.80 15.30 0.24
C GLN A 120 -14.95 16.58 0.30
N SER A 121 -14.60 17.12 -0.85
CA SER A 121 -13.88 18.40 -0.93
C SER A 121 -14.64 19.52 -0.22
N HIS A 122 -15.97 19.65 -0.43
CA HIS A 122 -16.81 20.61 0.29
C HIS A 122 -16.73 20.42 1.81
N PHE A 123 -16.78 19.17 2.28
CA PHE A 123 -16.61 18.84 3.70
C PHE A 123 -15.23 19.30 4.19
N THR A 124 -14.15 18.93 3.49
CA THR A 124 -12.78 19.29 3.83
C THR A 124 -12.56 20.80 3.90
N HIS A 125 -13.12 21.57 2.95
CA HIS A 125 -13.07 23.04 2.95
C HIS A 125 -13.73 23.64 4.18
N ARG A 126 -14.82 23.06 4.63
CA ARG A 126 -15.53 23.56 5.83
C ARG A 126 -14.73 23.28 7.10
N ILE A 127 -14.16 22.08 7.22
CA ILE A 127 -13.29 21.73 8.36
C ILE A 127 -12.00 22.59 8.34
N GLU A 128 -11.40 22.78 7.17
CA GLU A 128 -10.23 23.66 7.03
C GLU A 128 -10.52 25.08 7.50
N ARG A 129 -11.64 25.66 7.08
CA ARG A 129 -12.05 27.00 7.53
C ARG A 129 -12.17 27.05 9.06
N PHE A 130 -12.85 26.05 9.64
CA PHE A 130 -12.97 25.97 11.10
C PHE A 130 -11.61 25.90 11.80
N LEU A 131 -10.66 25.11 11.30
CA LEU A 131 -9.30 25.01 11.83
C LEU A 131 -8.55 26.34 11.69
N ASN A 132 -8.64 27.00 10.52
CA ASN A 132 -8.01 28.29 10.26
C ASN A 132 -8.55 29.40 11.17
N ASP A 133 -9.85 29.43 11.41
CA ASP A 133 -10.51 30.39 12.32
C ASP A 133 -10.05 30.21 13.77
N ASN A 134 -9.54 28.99 14.11
CA ASN A 134 -8.95 28.66 15.40
C ASN A 134 -7.40 28.69 15.39
N GLY A 135 -6.78 29.29 14.37
CA GLY A 135 -5.34 29.47 14.27
C GLY A 135 -4.53 28.18 13.97
N ARG A 136 -5.19 27.15 13.47
CA ARG A 136 -4.59 25.87 13.06
C ARG A 136 -4.61 25.71 11.54
N LYS A 137 -3.83 24.75 11.04
CA LYS A 137 -3.82 24.36 9.63
C LYS A 137 -4.26 22.91 9.48
N LEU A 138 -5.00 22.63 8.43
CA LEU A 138 -5.36 21.29 8.05
C LEU A 138 -4.17 20.57 7.40
N LEU A 139 -3.94 19.32 7.78
CA LEU A 139 -3.13 18.33 7.09
C LEU A 139 -4.04 17.13 6.79
N GLY A 140 -3.90 16.49 5.66
CA GLY A 140 -4.63 15.26 5.34
C GLY A 140 -3.92 14.42 4.30
N TRP A 141 -4.33 13.17 4.20
CA TRP A 141 -3.82 12.26 3.18
C TRP A 141 -4.16 12.76 1.78
N ASP A 142 -3.46 12.30 0.76
CA ASP A 142 -3.55 12.89 -0.58
C ASP A 142 -4.92 12.73 -1.26
N GLU A 143 -5.86 11.97 -0.71
CA GLU A 143 -7.27 11.93 -1.14
C GLU A 143 -8.01 13.26 -0.95
N ILE A 144 -7.54 14.14 -0.06
CA ILE A 144 -8.14 15.49 0.07
C ILE A 144 -7.94 16.34 -1.19
N MET A 145 -7.09 15.90 -2.11
CA MET A 145 -6.90 16.51 -3.44
C MET A 145 -7.96 16.08 -4.46
N GLU A 146 -8.74 15.06 -4.17
CA GLU A 146 -9.83 14.62 -5.04
C GLU A 146 -10.96 15.65 -4.99
N GLY A 147 -11.30 16.22 -6.14
CA GLY A 147 -12.11 17.43 -6.22
C GLY A 147 -11.24 18.70 -6.18
N THR A 148 -11.55 19.65 -5.32
CA THR A 148 -10.79 20.89 -5.16
C THR A 148 -10.08 20.91 -3.81
N LEU A 149 -8.76 21.03 -3.82
CA LEU A 149 -7.97 21.12 -2.59
C LEU A 149 -8.27 22.42 -1.82
N ALA A 150 -8.48 22.31 -0.50
CA ALA A 150 -8.73 23.46 0.36
C ALA A 150 -7.51 24.41 0.39
N PRO A 151 -7.71 25.75 0.35
CA PRO A 151 -6.66 26.73 -0.02
C PRO A 151 -5.39 26.71 0.83
N ASN A 152 -5.49 26.41 2.13
CA ASN A 152 -4.35 26.42 3.05
C ASN A 152 -3.98 25.03 3.57
N ALA A 153 -4.62 23.99 3.04
CA ALA A 153 -4.36 22.62 3.45
C ALA A 153 -2.95 22.18 3.06
N ALA A 154 -2.31 21.42 3.94
CA ALA A 154 -1.12 20.66 3.63
C ALA A 154 -1.51 19.21 3.28
N VAL A 155 -0.68 18.55 2.48
CA VAL A 155 -0.95 17.20 1.97
C VAL A 155 0.09 16.22 2.49
N MET A 156 -0.35 15.04 2.96
CA MET A 156 0.51 13.90 3.21
C MET A 156 0.34 12.90 2.07
N SER A 157 1.41 12.72 1.27
CA SER A 157 1.36 11.90 0.05
C SER A 157 1.78 10.47 0.34
N TRP A 158 0.82 9.52 0.34
CA TRP A 158 1.07 8.12 0.67
C TRP A 158 0.86 7.15 -0.50
N ARG A 159 -0.06 7.44 -1.43
CA ARG A 159 -0.35 6.59 -2.60
C ARG A 159 0.74 6.63 -3.69
N GLY A 160 1.85 7.31 -3.40
CA GLY A 160 3.00 7.48 -4.27
C GLY A 160 3.56 8.90 -4.17
N THR A 161 4.47 9.27 -5.05
CA THR A 161 5.12 10.58 -5.03
C THR A 161 4.37 11.65 -5.82
N GLU A 162 3.60 11.27 -6.84
CA GLU A 162 3.03 12.20 -7.83
C GLU A 162 1.97 13.14 -7.24
N ALA A 163 1.15 12.66 -6.31
CA ALA A 163 0.15 13.49 -5.63
C ALA A 163 0.83 14.63 -4.85
N GLY A 164 1.87 14.31 -4.07
CA GLY A 164 2.64 15.31 -3.34
C GLY A 164 3.33 16.32 -4.26
N LEU A 165 3.92 15.85 -5.37
CA LEU A 165 4.54 16.76 -6.34
C LEU A 165 3.50 17.68 -7.01
N THR A 166 2.30 17.20 -7.25
CA THR A 166 1.20 17.99 -7.78
C THR A 166 0.73 19.05 -6.78
N ALA A 167 0.60 18.69 -5.50
CA ALA A 167 0.29 19.64 -4.43
C ALA A 167 1.37 20.73 -4.30
N ALA A 168 2.65 20.36 -4.31
CA ALA A 168 3.76 21.31 -4.26
C ALA A 168 3.75 22.29 -5.46
N LYS A 169 3.47 21.81 -6.68
CA LYS A 169 3.28 22.68 -7.86
C LYS A 169 2.15 23.68 -7.70
N SER A 170 1.12 23.31 -6.98
CA SER A 170 -0.04 24.18 -6.69
C SER A 170 0.19 25.10 -5.49
N GLY A 171 1.38 25.06 -4.86
CA GLY A 171 1.76 25.93 -3.75
C GLY A 171 1.35 25.43 -2.36
N HIS A 172 1.01 24.15 -2.23
CA HIS A 172 0.66 23.52 -0.96
C HIS A 172 1.88 22.84 -0.32
N HIS A 173 1.98 22.92 0.99
CA HIS A 173 2.98 22.18 1.77
C HIS A 173 2.71 20.68 1.74
N VAL A 174 3.76 19.87 1.68
CA VAL A 174 3.67 18.42 1.51
C VAL A 174 4.62 17.70 2.46
N VAL A 175 4.09 16.68 3.14
CA VAL A 175 4.89 15.64 3.80
C VAL A 175 4.88 14.40 2.91
N MET A 176 6.04 13.90 2.56
CA MET A 176 6.18 12.73 1.68
C MET A 176 6.20 11.45 2.53
N ALA A 177 5.21 10.60 2.32
CA ALA A 177 5.05 9.32 3.02
C ALA A 177 4.69 8.15 2.07
N PRO A 178 5.26 8.09 0.83
CA PRO A 178 4.82 7.08 -0.13
C PRO A 178 5.05 5.67 0.41
N GLN A 179 3.97 4.86 0.39
CA GLN A 179 3.93 3.57 1.08
C GLN A 179 5.06 2.64 0.68
N GLU A 180 5.46 2.65 -0.59
CA GLU A 180 6.51 1.77 -1.10
C GLU A 180 7.91 2.04 -0.49
N PHE A 181 8.13 3.21 0.13
CA PHE A 181 9.40 3.61 0.73
C PHE A 181 9.32 3.87 2.24
N CYS A 182 8.15 4.31 2.71
CA CYS A 182 7.96 4.90 4.02
C CYS A 182 7.11 4.07 4.98
N TYR A 183 6.42 3.00 4.52
CA TYR A 183 5.60 2.18 5.40
C TYR A 183 6.45 1.13 6.10
N LEU A 184 6.79 1.41 7.35
CA LEU A 184 7.64 0.57 8.18
C LEU A 184 6.89 -0.60 8.85
N ASN A 185 5.60 -0.69 8.66
CA ASN A 185 4.76 -1.83 9.03
C ASN A 185 4.70 -2.93 7.95
N MET A 186 5.35 -2.71 6.79
CA MET A 186 5.52 -3.73 5.75
C MET A 186 6.74 -4.62 6.02
N TYR A 187 6.77 -5.81 5.41
CA TYR A 187 7.91 -6.72 5.51
C TYR A 187 9.22 -6.05 5.08
N GLN A 188 10.28 -6.24 5.87
CA GLN A 188 11.60 -5.68 5.58
C GLN A 188 12.57 -6.68 4.97
N ASP A 189 12.26 -7.98 5.06
CA ASP A 189 13.01 -9.08 4.46
C ASP A 189 12.04 -10.18 3.99
N ASP A 190 12.51 -11.38 3.74
CA ASP A 190 11.75 -12.55 3.28
C ASP A 190 10.50 -12.81 4.13
N PRO A 191 9.28 -12.52 3.63
CA PRO A 191 8.04 -12.60 4.40
C PRO A 191 7.75 -13.98 5.01
N MET A 192 8.34 -15.03 4.46
CA MET A 192 8.15 -16.40 4.97
C MET A 192 8.89 -16.66 6.28
N THR A 193 9.79 -15.75 6.68
CA THR A 193 10.64 -15.90 7.88
C THR A 193 10.60 -14.69 8.80
N GLU A 194 9.95 -13.62 8.36
CA GLU A 194 9.73 -12.41 9.15
C GLU A 194 8.53 -12.56 10.10
N PRO A 195 8.48 -11.80 11.20
CA PRO A 195 7.26 -11.63 11.97
C PRO A 195 6.11 -11.16 11.09
N LYS A 196 4.87 -11.49 11.47
CA LYS A 196 3.68 -11.05 10.75
C LYS A 196 3.69 -9.53 10.60
N ALA A 197 3.42 -9.06 9.38
CA ALA A 197 3.40 -7.65 9.03
C ALA A 197 2.25 -7.39 8.06
N GLN A 198 1.88 -6.13 7.88
CA GLN A 198 0.96 -5.74 6.81
C GLN A 198 1.61 -6.06 5.45
N GLY A 199 0.79 -6.49 4.52
CA GLY A 199 1.24 -6.88 3.19
C GLY A 199 1.96 -5.77 2.44
N GLY A 200 3.08 -6.11 1.85
CA GLY A 200 3.99 -5.22 1.15
C GLY A 200 5.44 -5.55 1.50
N TYR A 201 6.37 -4.91 0.80
CA TYR A 201 7.79 -5.23 0.95
C TYR A 201 8.64 -3.98 0.79
N THR A 202 9.21 -3.52 1.90
CA THR A 202 9.99 -2.29 1.97
C THR A 202 11.33 -2.55 2.65
N ARG A 203 12.37 -2.80 1.85
CA ARG A 203 13.74 -3.06 2.33
C ARG A 203 14.42 -1.77 2.78
N LEU A 204 15.41 -1.92 3.68
CA LEU A 204 16.28 -0.83 4.10
C LEU A 204 16.88 -0.05 2.92
N GLU A 205 17.40 -0.76 1.92
CA GLU A 205 17.99 -0.17 0.73
C GLU A 205 16.99 0.70 -0.06
N LYS A 206 15.76 0.21 -0.20
CA LYS A 206 14.68 0.91 -0.89
C LYS A 206 14.31 2.19 -0.17
N THR A 207 14.14 2.13 1.15
CA THR A 207 13.88 3.31 2.00
C THR A 207 15.03 4.32 1.92
N TYR A 208 16.29 3.87 1.98
CA TYR A 208 17.45 4.75 1.90
C TYR A 208 17.61 5.44 0.55
N ASN A 209 17.32 4.73 -0.54
CA ASN A 209 17.45 5.29 -1.90
C ASN A 209 16.31 6.22 -2.28
N TYR A 210 15.25 6.27 -1.50
CA TYR A 210 14.17 7.24 -1.71
C TYR A 210 14.67 8.67 -1.55
N ASP A 211 14.29 9.54 -2.49
CA ASP A 211 14.55 10.97 -2.44
C ASP A 211 13.19 11.71 -2.48
N PRO A 212 12.77 12.33 -1.38
CA PRO A 212 11.49 13.04 -1.33
C PRO A 212 11.47 14.30 -2.22
N ILE A 213 12.65 14.82 -2.58
CA ILE A 213 12.78 16.00 -3.44
C ILE A 213 13.38 15.58 -4.79
N PRO A 214 12.57 15.39 -5.85
CA PRO A 214 13.08 15.03 -7.15
C PRO A 214 14.13 16.00 -7.66
N ALA A 215 15.09 15.51 -8.44
CA ALA A 215 16.17 16.34 -9.00
C ALA A 215 15.66 17.59 -9.72
N ALA A 216 14.51 17.50 -10.39
CA ALA A 216 13.88 18.63 -11.08
C ALA A 216 13.35 19.74 -10.14
N TYR A 217 13.20 19.47 -8.84
CA TYR A 217 12.71 20.45 -7.85
C TYR A 217 13.84 21.04 -7.01
N LYS A 218 14.98 20.35 -6.91
CA LYS A 218 16.13 20.81 -6.13
C LYS A 218 16.64 22.16 -6.62
N GLY A 219 16.79 23.11 -5.68
CA GLY A 219 17.21 24.48 -5.97
C GLY A 219 16.15 25.35 -6.66
N THR A 220 14.94 24.87 -6.87
CA THR A 220 13.83 25.66 -7.41
C THR A 220 12.93 26.19 -6.29
N SER A 221 11.99 27.10 -6.65
CA SER A 221 10.96 27.58 -5.73
C SER A 221 10.00 26.50 -5.24
N LEU A 222 9.98 25.33 -5.85
CA LEU A 222 9.10 24.20 -5.48
C LEU A 222 9.66 23.42 -4.30
N GLU A 223 11.00 23.40 -4.12
CA GLU A 223 11.65 22.67 -3.02
C GLU A 223 11.10 23.08 -1.65
N LYS A 224 10.78 24.36 -1.44
CA LYS A 224 10.27 24.90 -0.18
C LYS A 224 8.90 24.36 0.25
N TYR A 225 8.15 23.73 -0.67
CA TYR A 225 6.84 23.16 -0.37
C TYR A 225 6.92 21.70 0.09
N ILE A 226 8.08 21.05 -0.04
CA ILE A 226 8.29 19.69 0.46
C ILE A 226 8.90 19.82 1.85
N ASP A 227 8.06 19.66 2.89
CA ASP A 227 8.45 19.89 4.28
C ASP A 227 9.34 18.76 4.82
N GLY A 228 9.25 17.57 4.22
CA GLY A 228 10.06 16.43 4.63
C GLY A 228 9.45 15.08 4.30
N VAL A 229 9.89 14.07 5.06
CA VAL A 229 9.48 12.67 4.89
C VAL A 229 8.96 12.11 6.21
N GLN A 230 7.97 11.24 6.16
CA GLN A 230 7.41 10.55 7.31
C GLN A 230 7.43 9.04 7.10
N GLY A 231 7.86 8.29 8.14
CA GLY A 231 7.65 6.84 8.21
C GLY A 231 6.30 6.54 8.86
N CYS A 232 5.50 5.71 8.19
CA CYS A 232 4.21 5.27 8.71
C CYS A 232 4.35 3.90 9.38
N VAL A 233 3.66 3.70 10.51
CA VAL A 233 3.66 2.45 11.27
C VAL A 233 2.24 2.14 11.71
N TRP A 234 1.51 1.44 10.86
CA TRP A 234 0.18 0.92 11.17
C TRP A 234 0.31 -0.35 12.02
N THR A 235 -0.51 -0.49 13.05
CA THR A 235 -0.25 -1.45 14.12
C THR A 235 -1.20 -2.64 14.15
N GLU A 236 -1.96 -2.89 13.10
CA GLU A 236 -2.91 -4.01 13.01
C GLU A 236 -2.27 -5.38 13.32
N PHE A 237 -0.97 -5.53 13.00
CA PHE A 237 -0.20 -6.74 13.23
C PHE A 237 0.93 -6.55 14.24
N ILE A 238 1.05 -5.37 14.86
CA ILE A 238 2.11 -5.04 15.82
C ILE A 238 1.53 -4.99 17.23
N GLU A 239 1.54 -6.12 17.92
CA GLU A 239 0.91 -6.27 19.23
C GLU A 239 1.78 -5.84 20.42
N LYS A 240 3.12 -5.75 20.22
CA LYS A 240 4.09 -5.57 21.30
C LYS A 240 5.16 -4.55 20.93
N PRO A 241 5.71 -3.83 21.93
CA PRO A 241 6.79 -2.86 21.70
C PRO A 241 8.04 -3.45 21.03
N ASP A 242 8.44 -4.66 21.39
CA ASP A 242 9.59 -5.34 20.78
C ASP A 242 9.36 -5.66 19.30
N HIS A 243 8.13 -5.95 18.91
CA HIS A 243 7.75 -6.11 17.49
C HIS A 243 7.79 -4.74 16.77
N LEU A 244 7.29 -3.68 17.40
CA LEU A 244 7.40 -2.32 16.86
C LEU A 244 8.86 -1.94 16.59
N GLU A 245 9.74 -2.15 17.56
CA GLU A 245 11.17 -1.86 17.45
C GLU A 245 11.83 -2.64 16.29
N TYR A 246 11.48 -3.92 16.15
CA TYR A 246 11.92 -4.75 15.04
C TYR A 246 11.51 -4.19 13.68
N MET A 247 10.26 -3.75 13.57
CA MET A 247 9.70 -3.23 12.31
C MET A 247 10.28 -1.87 11.92
N ILE A 248 10.51 -0.98 12.89
CA ILE A 248 11.00 0.37 12.57
C ILE A 248 12.52 0.44 12.38
N TYR A 249 13.31 -0.33 13.15
CA TYR A 249 14.77 -0.30 13.07
C TYR A 249 15.31 -1.44 12.20
N PRO A 250 16.25 -1.14 11.26
CA PRO A 250 16.96 0.15 11.08
C PRO A 250 16.32 1.09 10.04
N ARG A 251 15.17 0.79 9.45
CA ARG A 251 14.58 1.61 8.35
C ARG A 251 14.30 3.05 8.76
N LEU A 252 13.93 3.29 10.02
CA LEU A 252 13.77 4.66 10.55
C LEU A 252 15.06 5.46 10.47
N LEU A 253 16.24 4.83 10.62
CA LEU A 253 17.53 5.51 10.46
C LEU A 253 17.77 5.94 9.01
N ALA A 254 17.27 5.15 8.05
CA ALA A 254 17.34 5.51 6.63
C ALA A 254 16.46 6.72 6.31
N LEU A 255 15.24 6.77 6.84
CA LEU A 255 14.35 7.93 6.70
C LEU A 255 14.93 9.17 7.38
N ALA A 256 15.54 9.02 8.55
CA ALA A 256 16.21 10.12 9.23
C ALA A 256 17.34 10.69 8.37
N GLU A 257 18.20 9.85 7.79
CA GLU A 257 19.25 10.34 6.89
C GLU A 257 18.67 10.97 5.62
N THR A 258 17.59 10.41 5.07
CA THR A 258 16.88 10.98 3.91
C THR A 258 16.32 12.37 4.22
N GLY A 259 15.76 12.59 5.41
CA GLY A 259 15.19 13.88 5.80
C GLY A 259 16.23 14.93 6.20
N TRP A 260 17.37 14.53 6.79
CA TRP A 260 18.33 15.45 7.36
C TRP A 260 19.57 15.71 6.50
N THR A 261 19.89 14.83 5.53
CA THR A 261 21.17 14.88 4.81
C THR A 261 20.98 15.21 3.33
N LYS A 262 21.44 16.40 2.92
CA LYS A 262 21.36 16.83 1.51
C LYS A 262 22.25 16.02 0.55
N GLN A 263 23.44 15.58 1.03
CA GLN A 263 24.38 14.80 0.22
C GLN A 263 24.65 13.48 0.93
N ARG A 264 23.99 12.44 0.48
CA ARG A 264 24.14 11.09 1.03
C ARG A 264 25.31 10.37 0.39
N THR A 265 26.02 9.57 1.18
CA THR A 265 27.27 8.87 0.78
C THR A 265 27.03 7.61 -0.05
N GLY A 266 25.78 7.18 -0.21
CA GLY A 266 25.41 5.95 -0.91
C GLY A 266 25.15 4.78 0.05
N TYR A 267 24.35 3.80 -0.45
CA TYR A 267 23.83 2.73 0.40
C TYR A 267 24.91 1.86 1.05
N ALA A 268 26.00 1.58 0.33
CA ALA A 268 27.07 0.72 0.87
C ALA A 268 27.72 1.32 2.14
N ASP A 269 28.01 2.62 2.13
CA ASP A 269 28.53 3.32 3.31
C ASP A 269 27.46 3.40 4.41
N PHE A 270 26.24 3.79 4.05
CA PHE A 270 25.14 3.85 5.00
C PHE A 270 24.92 2.50 5.70
N ARG A 271 24.94 1.40 4.97
CA ARG A 271 24.77 0.06 5.52
C ARG A 271 25.83 -0.27 6.58
N GLN A 272 27.09 0.15 6.42
CA GLN A 272 28.12 -0.04 7.45
C GLN A 272 27.84 0.78 8.71
N ARG A 273 27.42 2.03 8.55
CA ARG A 273 27.04 2.90 9.67
C ARG A 273 25.81 2.36 10.42
N VAL A 274 24.82 1.84 9.70
CA VAL A 274 23.61 1.23 10.25
C VAL A 274 23.92 -0.03 11.07
N ILE A 275 24.87 -0.86 10.66
CA ILE A 275 25.32 -2.02 11.46
C ILE A 275 25.78 -1.56 12.84
N THR A 276 26.64 -0.53 12.89
CA THR A 276 27.13 0.03 14.15
C THR A 276 26.01 0.63 15.00
N ALA A 277 25.09 1.39 14.38
CA ALA A 277 23.94 1.97 15.07
C ALA A 277 22.98 0.88 15.60
N THR A 278 22.70 -0.17 14.81
CA THR A 278 21.88 -1.30 15.23
C THR A 278 22.49 -2.05 16.42
N ASP A 279 23.82 -2.24 16.42
CA ASP A 279 24.50 -2.85 17.56
C ASP A 279 24.39 -1.96 18.82
N ALA A 280 24.42 -0.63 18.68
CA ALA A 280 24.21 0.29 19.80
C ALA A 280 22.76 0.22 20.31
N LEU A 281 21.77 0.19 19.44
CA LEU A 281 20.36 0.00 19.81
C LEU A 281 20.16 -1.31 20.58
N LYS A 282 20.72 -2.42 20.10
CA LYS A 282 20.63 -3.72 20.77
C LYS A 282 21.28 -3.69 22.16
N ARG A 283 22.45 -3.03 22.32
CA ARG A 283 23.06 -2.85 23.64
C ARG A 283 22.21 -2.00 24.59
N ALA A 284 21.41 -1.08 24.05
CA ALA A 284 20.47 -0.28 24.81
C ALA A 284 19.14 -1.02 25.12
N GLY A 285 18.99 -2.26 24.67
CA GLY A 285 17.83 -3.10 24.95
C GLY A 285 16.74 -3.10 23.87
N TYR A 286 16.95 -2.42 22.73
CA TYR A 286 15.99 -2.38 21.64
C TYR A 286 16.08 -3.61 20.74
N ASN A 287 14.94 -4.13 20.28
CA ASN A 287 14.85 -5.28 19.40
C ASN A 287 14.96 -4.86 17.91
N ALA A 288 16.11 -4.35 17.48
CA ALA A 288 16.32 -3.94 16.10
C ALA A 288 16.62 -5.12 15.17
N PHE A 289 16.08 -5.12 13.96
CA PHE A 289 16.41 -6.09 12.91
C PHE A 289 17.91 -6.06 12.60
N ASP A 290 18.51 -7.25 12.50
CA ASP A 290 19.94 -7.37 12.18
C ASP A 290 20.16 -7.44 10.67
N ILE A 291 20.52 -6.31 10.07
CA ILE A 291 20.74 -6.19 8.62
C ILE A 291 21.82 -7.16 8.07
N ARG A 292 22.68 -7.72 8.93
CA ARG A 292 23.64 -8.75 8.53
C ARG A 292 22.97 -10.09 8.17
N LYS A 293 21.75 -10.30 8.67
CA LYS A 293 20.93 -11.49 8.43
C LYS A 293 19.95 -11.31 7.27
N GLU A 294 19.91 -10.12 6.66
CA GLU A 294 19.04 -9.83 5.53
C GLU A 294 19.25 -10.85 4.40
N LYS A 295 18.18 -11.53 4.00
CA LYS A 295 18.17 -12.45 2.84
C LYS A 295 18.03 -11.68 1.53
N GLY A 296 17.32 -10.56 1.59
CA GLY A 296 17.09 -9.64 0.49
C GLY A 296 16.04 -10.15 -0.50
N ALA A 297 16.16 -9.68 -1.74
CA ALA A 297 15.22 -10.01 -2.80
C ALA A 297 15.07 -11.52 -3.02
N ARG A 298 13.90 -11.95 -3.47
CA ARG A 298 13.61 -13.35 -3.81
C ARG A 298 14.67 -13.89 -4.79
N PRO A 299 15.26 -15.07 -4.56
CA PRO A 299 16.35 -15.56 -5.40
C PRO A 299 16.03 -15.57 -6.90
N GLU A 300 14.80 -15.91 -7.29
CA GLU A 300 14.34 -15.97 -8.66
C GLU A 300 14.22 -14.58 -9.31
N SER A 301 14.05 -13.53 -8.50
CA SER A 301 13.92 -12.15 -8.99
C SER A 301 15.26 -11.45 -9.25
N ARG A 302 16.37 -12.04 -8.84
CA ARG A 302 17.71 -11.41 -8.87
C ARG A 302 18.35 -11.36 -10.26
N SER A 303 17.85 -12.15 -11.20
CA SER A 303 18.40 -12.23 -12.55
C SER A 303 17.32 -12.66 -13.55
N ILE A 304 17.56 -12.34 -14.82
CA ILE A 304 16.69 -12.80 -15.91
C ILE A 304 16.77 -14.32 -16.01
N VAL A 305 15.62 -14.98 -15.93
CA VAL A 305 15.50 -16.42 -16.11
C VAL A 305 15.61 -16.77 -17.59
N GLN A 306 16.57 -17.61 -17.94
CA GLN A 306 16.78 -18.08 -19.31
C GLN A 306 15.93 -19.31 -19.59
N HIS A 307 15.04 -19.22 -20.59
CA HIS A 307 14.16 -20.33 -21.02
C HIS A 307 13.74 -20.17 -22.48
N GLU A 308 13.14 -21.18 -23.09
CA GLU A 308 12.78 -21.13 -24.52
C GLU A 308 11.54 -20.28 -24.82
N GLY A 309 10.69 -20.01 -23.80
CA GLY A 309 9.56 -19.11 -23.86
C GLY A 309 9.91 -17.62 -23.81
N LEU A 310 11.19 -17.26 -23.54
CA LEU A 310 11.63 -15.90 -23.38
C LEU A 310 11.35 -15.05 -24.64
N GLY A 311 10.63 -13.93 -24.48
CA GLY A 311 10.24 -13.02 -25.54
C GLY A 311 9.20 -13.57 -26.53
N LYS A 312 8.54 -14.69 -26.21
CA LYS A 312 7.49 -15.26 -27.04
C LYS A 312 6.18 -14.49 -26.88
N PRO A 313 5.38 -14.37 -27.96
CA PRO A 313 4.09 -13.70 -27.88
C PRO A 313 3.11 -14.42 -26.95
N VAL A 314 2.39 -13.63 -26.16
CA VAL A 314 1.33 -14.10 -25.26
C VAL A 314 -0.02 -13.61 -25.74
N THR A 315 -0.99 -14.51 -25.85
CA THR A 315 -2.40 -14.16 -26.10
C THR A 315 -3.16 -14.28 -24.79
N TYR A 316 -3.77 -13.20 -24.36
CA TYR A 316 -4.58 -13.12 -23.15
C TYR A 316 -6.05 -13.41 -23.48
N LEU A 317 -6.58 -14.52 -22.98
CA LEU A 317 -8.00 -14.87 -23.00
C LEU A 317 -8.71 -14.38 -21.73
N GLY A 318 -7.99 -14.37 -20.58
CA GLY A 318 -8.32 -13.64 -19.37
C GLY A 318 -7.39 -12.43 -19.25
N ARG A 319 -7.95 -11.22 -19.17
CA ARG A 319 -7.15 -9.99 -19.17
C ARG A 319 -6.68 -9.64 -17.74
N TYR A 320 -5.44 -9.18 -17.62
CA TYR A 320 -4.92 -8.58 -16.38
C TYR A 320 -5.58 -7.22 -16.10
N ALA A 321 -5.62 -6.82 -14.85
CA ALA A 321 -6.10 -5.51 -14.45
C ALA A 321 -5.04 -4.42 -14.75
N GLU A 322 -5.46 -3.29 -15.31
CA GLU A 322 -4.54 -2.18 -15.66
C GLU A 322 -3.76 -1.66 -14.45
N LYS A 323 -4.37 -1.67 -13.26
CA LYS A 323 -3.69 -1.29 -12.00
C LYS A 323 -2.45 -2.15 -11.70
N TYR A 324 -2.48 -3.42 -12.11
CA TYR A 324 -1.41 -4.40 -11.86
C TYR A 324 -0.94 -5.05 -13.17
N ARG A 325 -0.74 -4.21 -14.17
CA ARG A 325 -0.35 -4.64 -15.52
C ARG A 325 1.10 -5.12 -15.64
N ALA A 326 1.95 -4.78 -14.66
CA ALA A 326 3.39 -4.92 -14.76
C ALA A 326 3.93 -4.30 -16.08
N GLU A 327 4.66 -5.04 -16.92
CA GLU A 327 5.12 -4.58 -18.24
C GLU A 327 4.11 -4.88 -19.38
N GLY A 328 2.84 -5.07 -19.03
CA GLY A 328 1.77 -5.34 -20.00
C GLY A 328 1.89 -6.71 -20.64
N ASP A 329 1.65 -6.79 -21.96
CA ASP A 329 1.55 -8.06 -22.68
C ASP A 329 2.88 -8.85 -22.73
N SER A 330 4.01 -8.23 -22.39
CA SER A 330 5.32 -8.91 -22.34
C SER A 330 5.63 -9.54 -20.99
N THR A 331 4.91 -9.21 -19.93
CA THR A 331 5.23 -9.59 -18.54
C THR A 331 5.50 -11.08 -18.38
N LEU A 332 4.62 -11.94 -18.91
CA LEU A 332 4.68 -13.38 -18.63
C LEU A 332 5.77 -14.14 -19.41
N THR A 333 6.55 -13.44 -20.25
CA THR A 333 7.65 -14.00 -21.04
C THR A 333 8.86 -13.11 -21.15
N ASN A 334 9.05 -12.16 -20.24
CA ASN A 334 10.19 -11.23 -20.25
C ASN A 334 11.40 -11.73 -19.45
N GLY A 335 11.26 -12.86 -18.77
CA GLY A 335 12.30 -13.49 -17.93
C GLY A 335 12.42 -12.87 -16.53
N LEU A 336 11.56 -11.95 -16.15
CA LEU A 336 11.63 -11.24 -14.87
C LEU A 336 10.63 -11.85 -13.88
N CYS A 337 11.12 -12.71 -12.99
CA CYS A 337 10.30 -13.15 -11.86
C CYS A 337 10.10 -12.01 -10.87
N GLY A 338 8.91 -11.95 -10.26
CA GLY A 338 8.57 -10.98 -9.23
C GLY A 338 9.33 -11.20 -7.91
N ASP A 339 9.56 -10.13 -7.17
CA ASP A 339 10.14 -10.16 -5.83
C ASP A 339 9.04 -10.47 -4.78
N TRP A 340 9.32 -10.23 -3.50
CA TRP A 340 8.39 -10.51 -2.41
C TRP A 340 7.13 -9.64 -2.41
N GLY A 341 7.13 -8.45 -3.01
CA GLY A 341 5.99 -7.52 -3.02
C GLY A 341 5.26 -7.48 -4.36
N TYR A 342 3.94 -7.55 -4.35
CA TYR A 342 3.11 -7.47 -5.57
C TYR A 342 3.10 -6.07 -6.22
N LEU A 343 3.51 -5.03 -5.49
CA LEU A 343 3.56 -3.65 -5.97
C LEU A 343 4.89 -3.30 -6.68
N GLU A 344 5.84 -4.22 -6.77
CA GLU A 344 7.18 -3.93 -7.32
C GLU A 344 7.24 -3.92 -8.87
N GLY A 345 6.11 -4.17 -9.53
CA GLY A 345 5.96 -4.00 -10.98
C GLY A 345 6.32 -5.21 -11.86
N ARG A 346 6.58 -6.39 -11.29
CA ARG A 346 6.85 -7.63 -12.05
C ARG A 346 5.76 -8.68 -11.91
N TRP A 347 4.87 -8.51 -10.95
CA TRP A 347 3.68 -9.35 -10.78
C TRP A 347 2.52 -8.80 -11.59
N GLN A 348 1.85 -9.64 -12.34
CA GLN A 348 0.66 -9.30 -13.11
C GLN A 348 -0.59 -9.80 -12.40
N GLY A 349 -1.55 -8.91 -12.13
CA GLY A 349 -2.73 -9.21 -11.32
C GLY A 349 -4.00 -9.41 -12.16
N PHE A 350 -4.77 -10.43 -11.78
CA PHE A 350 -6.04 -10.83 -12.42
C PHE A 350 -7.14 -10.93 -11.37
N ILE A 351 -8.32 -10.36 -11.61
CA ILE A 351 -9.42 -10.33 -10.63
C ILE A 351 -10.75 -10.85 -11.20
N ASP A 352 -10.90 -10.99 -12.51
CA ASP A 352 -12.15 -11.43 -13.09
C ASP A 352 -12.41 -12.93 -12.92
N SER A 353 -13.63 -13.37 -13.24
CA SER A 353 -14.04 -14.78 -13.14
C SER A 353 -13.27 -15.71 -14.07
N THR A 354 -12.59 -15.18 -15.08
CA THR A 354 -11.75 -15.94 -16.01
C THR A 354 -10.42 -16.30 -15.34
N GLY A 355 -9.93 -15.46 -14.42
CA GLY A 355 -8.63 -15.58 -13.81
C GLY A 355 -7.50 -15.47 -14.83
N VAL A 356 -6.42 -16.21 -14.63
CA VAL A 356 -5.34 -16.34 -15.60
C VAL A 356 -5.78 -17.32 -16.70
N ASP A 357 -5.85 -16.87 -17.94
CA ASP A 357 -6.05 -17.72 -19.10
C ASP A 357 -5.24 -17.14 -20.27
N VAL A 358 -4.06 -17.71 -20.50
CA VAL A 358 -3.06 -17.16 -21.43
C VAL A 358 -2.45 -18.26 -22.30
N ILE A 359 -2.07 -17.90 -23.52
CA ILE A 359 -1.44 -18.79 -24.48
C ILE A 359 -0.10 -18.21 -24.90
N VAL A 360 0.99 -18.94 -24.70
CA VAL A 360 2.33 -18.63 -25.21
C VAL A 360 2.50 -19.35 -26.56
N ASP A 361 2.85 -18.61 -27.63
CA ASP A 361 3.17 -19.17 -28.96
C ASP A 361 4.69 -19.34 -29.11
N MET A 362 5.15 -20.58 -29.07
CA MET A 362 6.58 -20.92 -29.25
C MET A 362 7.10 -20.63 -30.69
N GLY A 363 6.19 -20.24 -31.62
CA GLY A 363 6.52 -19.96 -33.03
C GLY A 363 6.62 -21.20 -33.91
N LYS A 364 7.01 -22.34 -33.36
CA LYS A 364 7.11 -23.65 -34.02
C LYS A 364 6.79 -24.80 -33.07
N VAL A 365 6.51 -25.95 -33.60
CA VAL A 365 6.36 -27.16 -32.75
C VAL A 365 7.69 -27.51 -32.13
N THR A 366 7.72 -27.49 -30.80
CA THR A 366 8.90 -27.66 -29.94
C THR A 366 8.64 -28.79 -28.94
N ASP A 367 9.69 -29.46 -28.49
CA ASP A 367 9.60 -30.45 -27.42
C ASP A 367 9.54 -29.69 -26.08
N ILE A 368 8.37 -29.70 -25.45
CA ILE A 368 8.16 -29.08 -24.13
C ILE A 368 8.47 -30.12 -23.06
N LYS A 369 9.46 -29.85 -22.22
CA LYS A 369 9.95 -30.73 -21.16
C LYS A 369 9.58 -30.29 -19.76
N ASP A 370 9.49 -28.99 -19.55
CA ASP A 370 9.08 -28.39 -18.30
C ASP A 370 8.34 -27.07 -18.53
N VAL A 371 7.39 -26.78 -17.63
CA VAL A 371 6.69 -25.49 -17.55
C VAL A 371 6.60 -25.12 -16.07
N GLU A 372 7.09 -23.92 -15.73
CA GLU A 372 7.00 -23.37 -14.38
C GLU A 372 6.25 -22.02 -14.40
N ALA A 373 5.53 -21.72 -13.33
CA ALA A 373 4.93 -20.41 -13.06
C ALA A 373 4.82 -20.21 -11.56
N ASN A 374 4.91 -18.96 -11.08
CA ASN A 374 4.75 -18.66 -9.67
C ASN A 374 3.42 -17.96 -9.43
N PHE A 375 2.80 -18.25 -8.29
CA PHE A 375 1.57 -17.61 -7.85
C PHE A 375 1.77 -17.07 -6.44
N MET A 376 1.49 -15.78 -6.26
CA MET A 376 1.57 -15.15 -4.94
C MET A 376 0.33 -15.50 -4.11
N HIS A 377 0.54 -15.64 -2.81
CA HIS A 377 -0.49 -15.63 -1.79
C HIS A 377 -0.17 -14.56 -0.76
N GLN A 378 -1.11 -13.68 -0.51
CA GLN A 378 -0.99 -12.64 0.50
C GLN A 378 -2.38 -12.30 1.02
N LEU A 379 -2.69 -12.81 2.20
CA LEU A 379 -4.06 -12.83 2.74
C LEU A 379 -4.63 -11.41 2.90
N GLU A 380 -3.86 -10.50 3.47
CA GLU A 380 -4.29 -9.11 3.75
C GLU A 380 -4.57 -8.30 2.47
N ALA A 381 -3.95 -8.66 1.35
CA ALA A 381 -4.18 -8.03 0.05
C ALA A 381 -5.26 -8.74 -0.79
N VAL A 382 -5.97 -9.73 -0.20
CA VAL A 382 -6.96 -10.57 -0.89
C VAL A 382 -6.36 -11.25 -2.13
N ILE A 383 -5.08 -11.60 -2.07
CA ILE A 383 -4.36 -12.32 -3.12
C ILE A 383 -4.29 -13.79 -2.74
N TYR A 384 -4.86 -14.67 -3.55
CA TYR A 384 -4.89 -16.10 -3.25
C TYR A 384 -4.17 -16.92 -4.32
N VAL A 385 -3.51 -17.99 -3.89
CA VAL A 385 -3.09 -19.03 -4.82
C VAL A 385 -4.33 -19.60 -5.53
N PRO A 386 -4.24 -19.88 -6.83
CA PRO A 386 -5.38 -20.39 -7.59
C PRO A 386 -6.03 -21.64 -6.99
N ASN A 387 -7.34 -21.76 -7.12
CA ASN A 387 -8.06 -22.98 -6.78
C ASN A 387 -7.65 -24.14 -7.69
N THR A 388 -7.46 -23.85 -8.97
CA THR A 388 -7.05 -24.83 -9.96
C THR A 388 -6.04 -24.22 -10.92
N ILE A 389 -4.97 -24.97 -11.24
CA ILE A 389 -4.04 -24.64 -12.31
C ILE A 389 -4.11 -25.74 -13.35
N THR A 390 -4.34 -25.38 -14.60
CA THR A 390 -4.48 -26.33 -15.72
C THR A 390 -3.48 -25.95 -16.81
N LEU A 391 -2.65 -26.89 -17.21
CA LEU A 391 -1.72 -26.75 -18.32
C LEU A 391 -2.25 -27.51 -19.54
N LEU A 392 -2.35 -26.79 -20.65
CA LEU A 392 -2.83 -27.35 -21.92
C LEU A 392 -1.83 -27.04 -23.03
N VAL A 393 -1.78 -27.89 -24.03
CA VAL A 393 -0.90 -27.74 -25.20
C VAL A 393 -1.65 -27.92 -26.48
N SER A 394 -1.13 -27.27 -27.56
CA SER A 394 -1.70 -27.43 -28.91
C SER A 394 -0.61 -27.35 -29.99
N LYS A 395 -0.80 -28.02 -31.12
CA LYS A 395 0.04 -27.88 -32.31
C LYS A 395 -0.49 -26.81 -33.28
N ASP A 396 -1.79 -26.58 -33.29
CA ASP A 396 -2.48 -25.73 -34.29
C ASP A 396 -3.11 -24.45 -33.68
N GLY A 397 -3.07 -24.30 -32.33
CA GLY A 397 -3.69 -23.19 -31.62
C GLY A 397 -5.23 -23.25 -31.54
N LYS A 398 -5.85 -24.31 -32.03
CA LYS A 398 -7.31 -24.51 -32.07
C LYS A 398 -7.76 -25.61 -31.12
N LYS A 399 -7.15 -26.79 -31.23
CA LYS A 399 -7.40 -27.92 -30.32
C LYS A 399 -6.35 -27.99 -29.24
N PHE A 400 -6.78 -27.81 -27.99
CA PHE A 400 -5.93 -27.92 -26.82
C PHE A 400 -6.18 -29.23 -26.07
N THR A 401 -5.11 -29.88 -25.66
CA THR A 401 -5.12 -31.08 -24.83
C THR A 401 -4.59 -30.74 -23.46
N THR A 402 -5.32 -31.06 -22.41
CA THR A 402 -4.86 -30.93 -21.04
C THR A 402 -3.77 -31.97 -20.78
N ILE A 403 -2.61 -31.51 -20.30
CA ILE A 403 -1.48 -32.36 -19.94
C ILE A 403 -1.22 -32.38 -18.43
N ASP A 404 -1.73 -31.38 -17.72
CA ASP A 404 -1.70 -31.32 -16.25
C ASP A 404 -2.90 -30.54 -15.70
N LYS A 405 -3.33 -30.97 -14.50
CA LYS A 405 -4.33 -30.27 -13.70
C LYS A 405 -3.97 -30.40 -12.22
N THR A 406 -3.51 -29.30 -11.64
CA THR A 406 -3.10 -29.21 -10.26
C THR A 406 -4.13 -28.45 -9.41
N LEU A 407 -4.42 -28.99 -8.23
CA LEU A 407 -5.21 -28.33 -7.17
C LEU A 407 -4.23 -27.96 -6.05
N PRO A 408 -3.76 -26.70 -5.99
CA PRO A 408 -2.84 -26.29 -4.93
C PRO A 408 -3.46 -26.47 -3.55
N GLY A 409 -2.94 -27.42 -2.78
CA GLY A 409 -3.31 -27.64 -1.37
C GLY A 409 -2.54 -26.66 -0.49
N ILE A 410 -3.13 -25.50 -0.17
CA ILE A 410 -2.52 -24.58 0.78
C ILE A 410 -3.16 -24.79 2.13
N LYS A 411 -2.34 -24.86 3.17
CA LYS A 411 -2.81 -24.67 4.55
C LYS A 411 -3.38 -23.26 4.65
N THR A 412 -4.61 -23.15 5.11
CA THR A 412 -5.38 -21.89 5.20
C THR A 412 -4.81 -20.87 6.20
N ASP A 413 -3.79 -21.26 6.95
CA ASP A 413 -3.14 -20.50 8.02
C ASP A 413 -1.83 -19.80 7.58
N SER A 414 -1.48 -19.84 6.29
CA SER A 414 -0.33 -19.10 5.77
C SER A 414 -0.76 -17.71 5.33
N ASP A 415 -0.23 -16.68 5.97
CA ASP A 415 -0.55 -15.29 5.63
C ASP A 415 0.14 -14.84 4.33
N TYR A 416 1.32 -15.42 4.04
CA TYR A 416 2.12 -15.13 2.86
C TYR A 416 2.85 -16.36 2.32
N LEU A 417 2.85 -16.56 1.01
CA LEU A 417 3.75 -17.49 0.31
C LEU A 417 3.81 -17.17 -1.20
N VAL A 418 4.84 -17.67 -1.86
CA VAL A 418 4.90 -17.79 -3.31
C VAL A 418 4.80 -19.27 -3.68
N TYR A 419 3.72 -19.67 -4.32
CA TYR A 419 3.48 -21.05 -4.73
C TYR A 419 4.12 -21.30 -6.09
N PRO A 420 5.13 -22.20 -6.20
CA PRO A 420 5.74 -22.58 -7.46
C PRO A 420 4.94 -23.69 -8.13
N TYR A 421 4.20 -23.38 -9.20
CA TYR A 421 3.69 -24.40 -10.09
C TYR A 421 4.80 -24.94 -10.96
N ARG A 422 4.93 -26.26 -11.04
CA ARG A 422 5.95 -26.93 -11.85
C ARG A 422 5.41 -28.19 -12.49
N TRP A 423 5.46 -28.27 -13.80
CA TRP A 423 5.20 -29.46 -14.57
C TRP A 423 6.49 -29.94 -15.24
N LYS A 424 6.72 -31.25 -15.24
CA LYS A 424 7.79 -31.92 -15.98
C LYS A 424 7.23 -33.09 -16.76
N GLY A 425 7.66 -33.25 -18.03
CA GLY A 425 7.18 -34.29 -18.90
C GLY A 425 7.88 -34.27 -20.26
N SER A 426 7.20 -34.75 -21.29
CA SER A 426 7.67 -34.64 -22.67
C SER A 426 6.46 -34.60 -23.60
N VAL A 427 6.26 -33.46 -24.29
CA VAL A 427 5.17 -33.28 -25.24
C VAL A 427 5.60 -32.35 -26.37
N ARG A 428 5.18 -32.66 -27.61
CA ARG A 428 5.45 -31.80 -28.77
C ARG A 428 4.31 -30.85 -29.02
N ALA A 429 4.55 -29.55 -28.86
CA ALA A 429 3.53 -28.51 -29.05
C ALA A 429 4.14 -27.22 -29.61
N ARG A 430 3.32 -26.37 -30.21
CA ARG A 430 3.65 -24.98 -30.54
C ARG A 430 3.06 -24.01 -29.52
N TYR A 431 1.87 -24.30 -29.03
CA TYR A 431 1.15 -23.41 -28.12
C TYR A 431 1.08 -24.06 -26.72
N VAL A 432 1.43 -23.27 -25.72
CA VAL A 432 1.34 -23.63 -24.30
C VAL A 432 0.30 -22.70 -23.66
N ARG A 433 -0.77 -23.26 -23.10
CA ARG A 433 -1.84 -22.50 -22.45
C ARG A 433 -1.85 -22.81 -20.96
N LEU A 434 -1.76 -21.76 -20.16
CA LEU A 434 -1.87 -21.81 -18.70
C LEU A 434 -3.20 -21.19 -18.29
N LYS A 435 -4.00 -21.95 -17.52
CA LYS A 435 -5.23 -21.48 -16.90
C LYS A 435 -5.11 -21.60 -15.39
N ALA A 436 -5.49 -20.53 -14.68
CA ALA A 436 -5.57 -20.56 -13.24
C ALA A 436 -6.85 -19.85 -12.78
N THR A 437 -7.70 -20.55 -12.01
CA THR A 437 -8.99 -20.03 -11.57
C THR A 437 -8.92 -19.55 -10.13
N SER A 438 -9.60 -18.44 -9.82
CA SER A 438 -9.69 -17.92 -8.45
C SER A 438 -10.47 -18.87 -7.54
N ARG A 439 -10.19 -18.78 -6.24
CA ARG A 439 -10.94 -19.44 -5.17
C ARG A 439 -12.25 -18.74 -4.87
N GLU A 440 -12.25 -17.42 -4.96
CA GLU A 440 -13.36 -16.54 -4.61
C GLU A 440 -13.59 -15.52 -5.72
N PRO A 441 -14.84 -15.06 -5.93
CA PRO A 441 -15.18 -14.18 -7.05
C PRO A 441 -14.39 -12.87 -7.11
N ASP A 442 -14.11 -12.28 -5.95
CA ASP A 442 -13.47 -10.96 -5.83
C ASP A 442 -12.00 -11.04 -5.39
N ALA A 443 -11.39 -12.22 -5.48
CA ALA A 443 -10.01 -12.44 -5.07
C ALA A 443 -9.04 -12.30 -6.24
N TRP A 444 -7.88 -11.73 -5.94
CA TRP A 444 -6.80 -11.58 -6.89
C TRP A 444 -6.02 -12.87 -7.11
N ILE A 445 -5.58 -13.08 -8.35
CA ILE A 445 -4.50 -14.01 -8.70
C ILE A 445 -3.34 -13.18 -9.23
N PHE A 446 -2.14 -13.35 -8.66
CA PHE A 446 -0.92 -12.75 -9.16
C PHE A 446 0.03 -13.82 -9.66
N THR A 447 0.55 -13.62 -10.88
CA THR A 447 1.61 -14.45 -11.48
C THR A 447 2.67 -13.58 -12.13
N ASP A 448 3.89 -14.10 -12.26
CA ASP A 448 5.04 -13.33 -12.76
C ASP A 448 5.49 -13.79 -14.16
N GLU A 449 6.09 -14.95 -14.27
CA GLU A 449 6.71 -15.47 -15.49
C GLU A 449 6.21 -16.87 -15.81
N ILE A 450 6.01 -17.18 -17.10
CA ILE A 450 5.73 -18.55 -17.59
C ILE A 450 7.02 -19.09 -18.20
N ILE A 451 7.76 -19.84 -17.42
CA ILE A 451 9.05 -20.42 -17.79
C ILE A 451 8.80 -21.72 -18.57
N ILE A 452 9.27 -21.80 -19.81
CA ILE A 452 9.12 -22.98 -20.65
C ILE A 452 10.52 -23.48 -21.06
N ASN A 453 10.85 -24.72 -20.76
CA ASN A 453 12.17 -25.34 -21.02
C ASN A 453 13.29 -24.44 -20.42
N LYS A 454 13.36 -24.39 -19.10
CA LYS A 454 14.39 -23.66 -18.36
C LYS A 454 15.79 -24.11 -18.78
N LYS A 455 16.69 -23.15 -19.01
CA LYS A 455 18.09 -23.40 -19.42
C LYS A 455 19.03 -23.43 -18.23
#